data_28f66c2e0c57ded5b146e22713a9cf63
#
_entry.id   28f66c2e0c57ded5b146e22713a9cf63
#
_cell.length_a   1.000
_cell.length_b   1.000
_cell.length_c   1.000
_cell.angle_alpha   90.00
_cell.angle_beta   90.00
_cell.angle_gamma   90.00
#
_symmetry.space_group_name_H-M   'P 1'
#
loop_
_entity.id
_entity.type
_entity.pdbx_description
1 polymer ?
#
loop_
_entity_poly.entity_id
_entity_poly.type
_entity_poly.pdbx_seq_one_letter_code
_entity_poly.pdbx_strand_id
1 'polypeptide(L)'
;MRNSLKTIGKGVTLLATTTLLMATTAVFPAEAANKAGARCSKANAKARIGGDSYVCTRNPTVKNARLTWVWVGCINSNNLYRDANSRLKSITESAAQATTMLDTEIAALKAEAPADEAQAKVYDQKAADAKAKQATALSEAKIASDNATKAGASTTAGRTYATASATWTKAARSYELAAKNFERTAASLRDKINEVAKKEKQKLNVAQTVENSKTEVKSTLENRKNACQPGL
;
A
#
# COMPACT_ATOMS: atom_id res chain seq x y z
N MET A 1 30.17 7.14 28.00
CA MET A 1 30.67 6.34 29.14
C MET A 1 31.41 5.17 28.51
N ARG A 2 32.67 5.29 28.29
CA ARG A 2 33.84 5.00 29.16
C ARG A 2 33.88 3.56 29.63
N ASN A 3 34.93 2.97 29.14
CA ASN A 3 35.91 2.05 29.75
C ASN A 3 35.64 0.55 29.55
N SER A 4 36.59 -0.33 29.34
CA SER A 4 38.05 -0.25 29.59
C SER A 4 38.73 -1.49 29.02
N LEU A 5 39.93 -1.30 28.51
CA LEU A 5 40.93 -2.32 28.20
C LEU A 5 41.26 -3.18 29.45
N LYS A 6 41.62 -4.45 29.21
CA LYS A 6 42.70 -5.07 30.01
C LYS A 6 43.50 -6.06 29.16
N THR A 7 44.70 -5.69 28.92
CA THR A 7 45.88 -6.48 28.51
C THR A 7 46.45 -7.25 29.71
N ILE A 8 47.05 -8.40 29.54
CA ILE A 8 48.16 -9.07 30.30
C ILE A 8 48.24 -10.49 29.71
N GLY A 9 49.33 -11.14 29.35
CA GLY A 9 50.73 -10.86 29.52
C GLY A 9 51.50 -12.13 29.18
N LYS A 10 52.69 -11.96 28.78
CA LYS A 10 53.79 -12.80 28.36
C LYS A 10 53.92 -14.20 29.01
N GLY A 11 54.38 -15.15 28.21
CA GLY A 11 55.00 -16.42 28.68
C GLY A 11 55.76 -17.10 27.56
N VAL A 12 57.01 -16.79 27.44
CA VAL A 12 57.99 -17.49 26.55
C VAL A 12 58.45 -18.76 27.25
N THR A 13 58.41 -19.87 26.55
CA THR A 13 59.28 -21.02 26.89
C THR A 13 59.65 -21.74 25.59
N LEU A 14 60.90 -21.59 25.21
CA LEU A 14 61.60 -22.37 24.21
C LEU A 14 61.88 -23.78 24.77
N LEU A 15 61.45 -24.80 24.09
CA LEU A 15 62.01 -26.15 24.21
C LEU A 15 62.20 -26.71 22.82
N ALA A 16 63.46 -26.73 22.40
CA ALA A 16 63.92 -27.38 21.18
C ALA A 16 63.97 -28.89 21.41
N THR A 17 63.12 -29.64 20.71
CA THR A 17 63.29 -31.05 20.52
C THR A 17 63.35 -31.37 19.02
N THR A 18 64.54 -31.64 18.56
CA THR A 18 64.82 -32.18 17.22
C THR A 18 64.24 -33.62 17.13
N THR A 19 63.15 -33.76 16.42
CA THR A 19 62.63 -35.09 15.99
C THR A 19 62.81 -35.20 14.50
N LEU A 20 63.53 -36.24 14.16
CA LEU A 20 63.84 -36.72 12.83
C LEU A 20 62.54 -36.92 12.03
N LEU A 21 62.29 -36.11 11.01
CA LEU A 21 61.17 -36.25 10.07
C LEU A 21 61.52 -37.35 9.07
N MET A 22 60.96 -38.54 9.24
CA MET A 22 60.76 -39.46 8.12
C MET A 22 59.68 -38.82 7.21
N ALA A 23 60.08 -38.31 6.09
CA ALA A 23 59.21 -37.85 5.02
C ALA A 23 58.46 -39.05 4.42
N THR A 24 57.34 -39.44 5.02
CA THR A 24 56.32 -40.16 4.30
C THR A 24 55.69 -39.21 3.31
N THR A 25 56.03 -39.28 2.08
CA THR A 25 55.30 -38.67 0.97
C THR A 25 53.92 -39.31 0.95
N ALA A 26 53.01 -38.76 1.77
CA ALA A 26 51.62 -38.96 1.55
C ALA A 26 51.32 -38.41 0.14
N VAL A 27 51.19 -39.31 -0.80
CA VAL A 27 50.58 -39.01 -2.11
C VAL A 27 49.14 -38.64 -1.78
N PHE A 28 48.90 -37.38 -1.47
CA PHE A 28 47.55 -36.86 -1.46
C PHE A 28 47.02 -37.10 -2.89
N PRO A 29 45.94 -37.85 -3.10
CA PRO A 29 45.30 -37.90 -4.38
C PRO A 29 45.10 -36.46 -4.80
N ALA A 30 45.62 -36.07 -5.95
CA ALA A 30 45.44 -34.73 -6.51
C ALA A 30 43.95 -34.44 -6.38
N GLU A 31 43.57 -33.51 -5.51
CA GLU A 31 42.18 -33.07 -5.40
C GLU A 31 41.83 -32.65 -6.83
N ALA A 32 40.99 -33.46 -7.47
CA ALA A 32 40.47 -33.13 -8.77
C ALA A 32 39.87 -31.73 -8.60
N ALA A 33 40.54 -30.71 -9.19
CA ALA A 33 40.21 -29.32 -8.98
C ALA A 33 38.70 -29.18 -9.15
N ASN A 34 38.02 -28.79 -8.09
CA ASN A 34 36.57 -28.62 -8.10
C ASN A 34 36.20 -27.72 -9.28
N LYS A 35 35.44 -28.22 -10.24
CA LYS A 35 34.94 -27.45 -11.38
C LYS A 35 33.48 -27.16 -11.20
N ALA A 36 33.05 -25.95 -11.60
CA ALA A 36 31.65 -25.61 -11.70
C ALA A 36 30.89 -26.68 -12.50
N GLY A 37 29.72 -27.11 -12.00
CA GLY A 37 28.91 -28.15 -12.64
C GLY A 37 29.45 -29.60 -12.54
N ALA A 38 30.71 -29.83 -12.10
CA ALA A 38 31.25 -31.17 -11.93
C ALA A 38 30.55 -31.91 -10.77
N ARG A 39 30.58 -33.27 -10.84
CA ARG A 39 30.02 -34.12 -9.77
C ARG A 39 30.74 -33.87 -8.45
N CYS A 40 29.99 -33.92 -7.37
CA CYS A 40 30.48 -33.91 -6.01
C CYS A 40 29.85 -35.05 -5.21
N SER A 41 30.53 -35.49 -4.14
CA SER A 41 30.10 -36.67 -3.35
C SER A 41 29.37 -36.31 -2.05
N LYS A 42 29.70 -35.16 -1.44
CA LYS A 42 29.18 -34.76 -0.14
C LYS A 42 28.18 -33.61 -0.28
N ALA A 43 26.89 -33.91 -0.11
CA ALA A 43 25.83 -32.91 -0.15
C ALA A 43 26.11 -31.77 0.85
N ASN A 44 25.78 -30.54 0.47
CA ASN A 44 25.98 -29.31 1.23
C ASN A 44 27.46 -28.93 1.51
N ALA A 45 28.43 -29.68 0.95
CA ALA A 45 29.84 -29.24 0.97
C ALA A 45 29.97 -27.90 0.23
N LYS A 46 30.81 -27.01 0.73
CA LYS A 46 31.09 -25.70 0.15
C LYS A 46 32.47 -25.69 -0.50
N ALA A 47 32.63 -25.04 -1.61
CA ALA A 47 33.90 -24.82 -2.29
C ALA A 47 33.97 -23.41 -2.88
N ARG A 48 35.20 -22.90 -3.07
CA ARG A 48 35.45 -21.73 -3.90
C ARG A 48 36.05 -22.20 -5.22
N ILE A 49 35.45 -21.79 -6.32
CA ILE A 49 35.89 -22.16 -7.69
C ILE A 49 35.94 -20.86 -8.48
N GLY A 50 37.11 -20.50 -8.97
CA GLY A 50 37.31 -19.27 -9.74
C GLY A 50 36.98 -17.97 -8.96
N GLY A 51 37.08 -18.01 -7.62
CA GLY A 51 36.71 -16.87 -6.76
C GLY A 51 35.28 -16.89 -6.27
N ASP A 52 34.36 -17.61 -6.90
CA ASP A 52 32.94 -17.73 -6.56
C ASP A 52 32.66 -18.85 -5.57
N SER A 53 31.52 -18.71 -4.86
CA SER A 53 31.06 -19.70 -3.89
C SER A 53 30.14 -20.74 -4.52
N TYR A 54 30.44 -22.01 -4.29
CA TYR A 54 29.67 -23.15 -4.78
C TYR A 54 29.24 -24.06 -3.63
N VAL A 55 28.14 -24.76 -3.85
CA VAL A 55 27.60 -25.75 -2.92
C VAL A 55 27.37 -27.06 -3.70
N CYS A 56 27.78 -28.16 -3.11
CA CYS A 56 27.48 -29.50 -3.63
C CYS A 56 26.00 -29.81 -3.44
N THR A 57 25.21 -29.62 -4.47
CA THR A 57 23.75 -29.84 -4.41
C THR A 57 23.20 -30.24 -5.77
N ARG A 58 21.92 -30.55 -5.83
CA ARG A 58 21.23 -30.77 -7.11
C ARG A 58 20.93 -29.42 -7.75
N ASN A 59 21.28 -29.26 -9.02
CA ASN A 59 20.92 -28.05 -9.75
C ASN A 59 19.38 -27.90 -9.78
N PRO A 60 18.81 -26.81 -9.23
CA PRO A 60 17.36 -26.66 -9.11
C PRO A 60 16.63 -26.46 -10.43
N THR A 61 17.38 -26.22 -11.54
CA THR A 61 16.79 -26.02 -12.87
C THR A 61 16.84 -27.27 -13.74
N VAL A 62 17.51 -28.33 -13.28
CA VAL A 62 17.65 -29.59 -14.01
C VAL A 62 16.79 -30.67 -13.37
N LYS A 63 15.89 -31.28 -14.18
CA LYS A 63 15.06 -32.39 -13.73
C LYS A 63 15.93 -33.61 -13.41
N ASN A 64 15.74 -34.25 -12.27
CA ASN A 64 16.52 -35.41 -11.81
C ASN A 64 18.02 -35.17 -11.71
N ALA A 65 18.42 -33.93 -11.39
CA ALA A 65 19.84 -33.58 -11.28
C ALA A 65 20.55 -34.44 -10.25
N ARG A 66 21.80 -34.82 -10.56
CA ARG A 66 22.76 -35.42 -9.62
C ARG A 66 23.40 -34.32 -8.78
N LEU A 67 24.13 -34.72 -7.73
CA LEU A 67 24.93 -33.79 -6.94
C LEU A 67 26.08 -33.23 -7.80
N THR A 68 26.10 -31.90 -7.93
CA THR A 68 27.11 -31.15 -8.64
C THR A 68 27.48 -29.88 -7.87
N TRP A 69 28.63 -29.31 -8.19
CA TRP A 69 28.99 -28.01 -7.67
C TRP A 69 28.12 -26.93 -8.34
N VAL A 70 27.10 -26.44 -7.60
CA VAL A 70 26.16 -25.41 -8.06
C VAL A 70 26.58 -24.07 -7.48
N TRP A 71 26.67 -23.06 -8.32
CA TRP A 71 26.93 -21.69 -7.87
C TRP A 71 25.85 -21.18 -6.91
N VAL A 72 26.28 -20.54 -5.82
CA VAL A 72 25.35 -20.01 -4.79
C VAL A 72 24.39 -19.00 -5.40
N GLY A 73 24.84 -18.21 -6.38
CA GLY A 73 23.99 -17.27 -7.12
C GLY A 73 22.81 -17.96 -7.84
N CYS A 74 23.03 -19.16 -8.41
CA CYS A 74 21.95 -19.94 -9.00
C CYS A 74 20.92 -20.40 -7.95
N ILE A 75 21.39 -20.86 -6.78
CA ILE A 75 20.51 -21.28 -5.69
C ILE A 75 19.67 -20.11 -5.22
N ASN A 76 20.29 -18.95 -4.99
CA ASN A 76 19.60 -17.74 -4.53
C ASN A 76 18.58 -17.23 -5.57
N SER A 77 18.98 -17.18 -6.85
CA SER A 77 18.05 -16.78 -7.93
C SER A 77 16.88 -17.74 -8.08
N ASN A 78 17.09 -19.05 -7.88
CA ASN A 78 16.00 -20.02 -7.87
C ASN A 78 15.05 -19.82 -6.68
N ASN A 79 15.57 -19.52 -5.50
CA ASN A 79 14.74 -19.22 -4.32
C ASN A 79 13.92 -17.96 -4.53
N LEU A 80 14.54 -16.87 -5.03
CA LEU A 80 13.83 -15.63 -5.37
C LEU A 80 12.70 -15.86 -6.40
N TYR A 81 12.95 -16.67 -7.42
CA TYR A 81 11.92 -17.03 -8.40
C TYR A 81 10.77 -17.82 -7.74
N ARG A 82 11.08 -18.82 -6.91
CA ARG A 82 10.04 -19.60 -6.20
C ARG A 82 9.20 -18.75 -5.28
N ASP A 83 9.84 -17.84 -4.55
CA ASP A 83 9.17 -16.92 -3.62
C ASP A 83 8.28 -15.93 -4.39
N ALA A 84 8.79 -15.35 -5.49
CA ALA A 84 8.01 -14.48 -6.36
C ALA A 84 6.78 -15.20 -6.94
N ASN A 85 6.97 -16.43 -7.42
CA ASN A 85 5.88 -17.24 -7.98
C ASN A 85 4.82 -17.63 -6.92
N SER A 86 5.25 -17.94 -5.70
CA SER A 86 4.35 -18.21 -4.57
C SER A 86 3.55 -16.96 -4.20
N ARG A 87 4.22 -15.78 -4.13
CA ARG A 87 3.56 -14.50 -3.89
C ARG A 87 2.55 -14.16 -4.99
N LEU A 88 2.91 -14.36 -6.27
CA LEU A 88 1.98 -14.12 -7.38
C LEU A 88 0.70 -14.94 -7.22
N LYS A 89 0.80 -16.22 -6.84
CA LYS A 89 -0.38 -17.07 -6.59
C LYS A 89 -1.27 -16.45 -5.51
N SER A 90 -0.71 -16.13 -4.35
CA SER A 90 -1.46 -15.52 -3.24
C SER A 90 -2.08 -14.16 -3.61
N ILE A 91 -1.32 -13.31 -4.32
CA ILE A 91 -1.81 -12.01 -4.79
C ILE A 91 -2.96 -12.19 -5.79
N THR A 92 -2.85 -13.16 -6.71
CA THR A 92 -3.90 -13.43 -7.70
C THR A 92 -5.18 -13.90 -7.04
N GLU A 93 -5.08 -14.80 -6.05
CA GLU A 93 -6.23 -15.29 -5.28
C GLU A 93 -6.91 -14.16 -4.49
N SER A 94 -6.12 -13.35 -3.79
CA SER A 94 -6.61 -12.19 -3.02
C SER A 94 -7.22 -11.12 -3.95
N ALA A 95 -6.61 -10.87 -5.10
CA ALA A 95 -7.11 -9.92 -6.09
C ALA A 95 -8.44 -10.37 -6.70
N ALA A 96 -8.62 -11.66 -6.95
CA ALA A 96 -9.89 -12.20 -7.44
C ALA A 96 -11.02 -11.98 -6.43
N GLN A 97 -10.76 -12.24 -5.14
CA GLN A 97 -11.71 -11.99 -4.06
C GLN A 97 -12.04 -10.50 -3.94
N ALA A 98 -11.01 -9.63 -3.90
CA ALA A 98 -11.20 -8.19 -3.82
C ALA A 98 -11.98 -7.63 -5.02
N THR A 99 -11.72 -8.13 -6.23
CA THR A 99 -12.44 -7.74 -7.44
C THR A 99 -13.92 -8.11 -7.35
N THR A 100 -14.23 -9.33 -6.90
CA THR A 100 -15.64 -9.77 -6.73
C THR A 100 -16.38 -8.91 -5.71
N MET A 101 -15.74 -8.57 -4.58
CA MET A 101 -16.32 -7.66 -3.59
C MET A 101 -16.55 -6.27 -4.15
N LEU A 102 -15.56 -5.69 -4.84
CA LEU A 102 -15.68 -4.38 -5.46
C LEU A 102 -16.76 -4.36 -6.54
N ASP A 103 -16.90 -5.41 -7.36
CA ASP A 103 -17.95 -5.50 -8.37
C ASP A 103 -19.35 -5.51 -7.75
N THR A 104 -19.52 -6.22 -6.63
CA THR A 104 -20.77 -6.22 -5.88
C THR A 104 -21.10 -4.85 -5.31
N GLU A 105 -20.11 -4.18 -4.68
CA GLU A 105 -20.29 -2.85 -4.13
C GLU A 105 -20.57 -1.80 -5.22
N ILE A 106 -19.85 -1.84 -6.33
CA ILE A 106 -20.07 -0.96 -7.50
C ILE A 106 -21.47 -1.15 -8.07
N ALA A 107 -21.93 -2.39 -8.20
CA ALA A 107 -23.25 -2.68 -8.71
C ALA A 107 -24.36 -2.12 -7.79
N ALA A 108 -24.22 -2.27 -6.47
CA ALA A 108 -25.13 -1.73 -5.50
C ALA A 108 -25.20 -0.19 -5.55
N LEU A 109 -24.02 0.47 -5.53
CA LEU A 109 -23.92 1.94 -5.63
C LEU A 109 -24.50 2.46 -6.95
N LYS A 110 -24.27 1.79 -8.07
CA LYS A 110 -24.86 2.15 -9.39
C LYS A 110 -26.37 2.00 -9.40
N ALA A 111 -26.91 1.03 -8.69
CA ALA A 111 -28.35 0.84 -8.60
C ALA A 111 -29.03 1.95 -7.76
N GLU A 112 -28.36 2.45 -6.72
CA GLU A 112 -28.85 3.54 -5.85
C GLU A 112 -28.66 4.94 -6.48
N ALA A 113 -27.65 5.13 -7.29
CA ALA A 113 -27.23 6.44 -7.82
C ALA A 113 -28.36 7.25 -8.46
N PRO A 114 -29.28 6.70 -9.29
CA PRO A 114 -30.39 7.49 -9.87
C PRO A 114 -31.36 8.03 -8.82
N ALA A 115 -31.64 7.27 -7.78
CA ALA A 115 -32.50 7.68 -6.68
C ALA A 115 -31.83 8.78 -5.81
N ASP A 116 -30.57 8.60 -5.50
CA ASP A 116 -29.76 9.56 -4.75
C ASP A 116 -29.63 10.89 -5.53
N GLU A 117 -29.41 10.86 -6.86
CA GLU A 117 -29.37 12.07 -7.68
C GLU A 117 -30.74 12.79 -7.73
N ALA A 118 -31.84 12.04 -7.88
CA ALA A 118 -33.18 12.62 -7.85
C ALA A 118 -33.45 13.28 -6.50
N GLN A 119 -33.07 12.64 -5.40
CA GLN A 119 -33.22 13.18 -4.06
C GLN A 119 -32.33 14.39 -3.81
N ALA A 120 -31.10 14.40 -4.32
CA ALA A 120 -30.19 15.54 -4.25
C ALA A 120 -30.82 16.79 -4.90
N LYS A 121 -31.43 16.64 -6.08
CA LYS A 121 -32.15 17.74 -6.76
C LYS A 121 -33.32 18.28 -5.94
N VAL A 122 -34.05 17.41 -5.25
CA VAL A 122 -35.14 17.85 -4.32
C VAL A 122 -34.55 18.68 -3.18
N TYR A 123 -33.41 18.30 -2.62
CA TYR A 123 -32.77 19.10 -1.56
C TYR A 123 -32.16 20.40 -2.09
N ASP A 124 -31.65 20.44 -3.30
CA ASP A 124 -31.21 21.70 -3.93
C ASP A 124 -32.40 22.69 -4.07
N GLN A 125 -33.56 22.19 -4.51
CA GLN A 125 -34.77 23.02 -4.59
C GLN A 125 -35.20 23.53 -3.21
N LYS A 126 -35.20 22.66 -2.18
CA LYS A 126 -35.48 23.08 -0.80
C LYS A 126 -34.50 24.12 -0.28
N ALA A 127 -33.23 24.00 -0.65
CA ALA A 127 -32.21 24.99 -0.29
C ALA A 127 -32.48 26.33 -0.98
N ALA A 128 -32.81 26.31 -2.27
CA ALA A 128 -33.18 27.51 -3.02
C ALA A 128 -34.42 28.20 -2.43
N ASP A 129 -35.46 27.44 -2.09
CA ASP A 129 -36.69 27.95 -1.45
C ASP A 129 -36.39 28.57 -0.07
N ALA A 130 -35.54 27.93 0.71
CA ALA A 130 -35.12 28.46 2.02
C ALA A 130 -34.32 29.77 1.87
N LYS A 131 -33.44 29.88 0.89
CA LYS A 131 -32.73 31.14 0.58
C LYS A 131 -33.65 32.24 0.12
N ALA A 132 -34.65 31.94 -0.70
CA ALA A 132 -35.68 32.93 -1.08
C ALA A 132 -36.45 33.44 0.13
N LYS A 133 -36.90 32.55 1.03
CA LYS A 133 -37.55 32.91 2.30
C LYS A 133 -36.63 33.72 3.22
N GLN A 134 -35.35 33.41 3.27
CA GLN A 134 -34.35 34.19 4.01
C GLN A 134 -34.27 35.63 3.47
N ALA A 135 -34.18 35.79 2.14
CA ALA A 135 -34.13 37.12 1.52
C ALA A 135 -35.38 37.94 1.82
N THR A 136 -36.56 37.33 1.73
CA THR A 136 -37.82 37.98 2.13
C THR A 136 -37.80 38.39 3.60
N ALA A 137 -37.41 37.51 4.50
CA ALA A 137 -37.36 37.81 5.95
C ALA A 137 -36.36 38.95 6.27
N LEU A 138 -35.22 39.02 5.58
CA LEU A 138 -34.28 40.13 5.72
C LEU A 138 -34.84 41.44 5.22
N SER A 139 -35.61 41.43 4.12
CA SER A 139 -36.30 42.61 3.59
C SER A 139 -37.35 43.13 4.59
N GLU A 140 -38.16 42.21 5.12
CA GLU A 140 -39.19 42.57 6.15
C GLU A 140 -38.54 43.07 7.46
N ALA A 141 -37.42 42.47 7.87
CA ALA A 141 -36.65 42.96 9.01
C ALA A 141 -36.17 44.39 8.83
N LYS A 142 -35.68 44.70 7.62
CA LYS A 142 -35.22 46.05 7.26
C LYS A 142 -36.40 47.06 7.28
N ILE A 143 -37.52 46.73 6.63
CA ILE A 143 -38.72 47.58 6.61
C ILE A 143 -39.19 47.87 8.03
N ALA A 144 -39.26 46.84 8.89
CA ALA A 144 -39.67 47.01 10.29
C ALA A 144 -38.66 47.87 11.08
N SER A 145 -37.34 47.69 10.83
CA SER A 145 -36.30 48.54 11.44
C SER A 145 -36.41 49.99 11.04
N ASP A 146 -36.62 50.28 9.74
CA ASP A 146 -36.81 51.63 9.24
C ASP A 146 -38.07 52.30 9.82
N ASN A 147 -39.18 51.55 9.97
CA ASN A 147 -40.43 52.02 10.61
C ASN A 147 -40.23 52.26 12.12
N ALA A 148 -39.47 51.42 12.83
CA ALA A 148 -39.12 51.65 14.22
C ALA A 148 -38.38 52.99 14.41
N THR A 149 -37.43 53.27 13.54
CA THR A 149 -36.67 54.56 13.55
C THR A 149 -37.57 55.75 13.31
N LYS A 150 -38.48 55.66 12.34
CA LYS A 150 -39.42 56.73 12.00
C LYS A 150 -40.44 57.01 13.15
N ALA A 151 -40.90 55.96 13.78
CA ALA A 151 -41.88 56.09 14.89
C ALA A 151 -41.25 56.57 16.20
N GLY A 152 -39.96 56.48 16.36
CA GLY A 152 -39.22 56.86 17.55
C GLY A 152 -39.17 55.71 18.58
N ALA A 153 -37.98 55.41 19.09
CA ALA A 153 -37.71 54.24 19.93
C ALA A 153 -38.52 54.22 21.28
N SER A 154 -38.87 55.38 21.80
CA SER A 154 -39.65 55.52 23.06
C SER A 154 -41.13 55.30 22.90
N THR A 155 -41.68 55.34 21.69
CA THR A 155 -43.12 55.15 21.43
C THR A 155 -43.49 53.68 21.43
N THR A 156 -44.77 53.41 21.68
CA THR A 156 -45.30 52.03 21.60
C THR A 156 -45.17 51.46 20.18
N ALA A 157 -45.48 52.30 19.19
CA ALA A 157 -45.27 51.89 17.75
C ALA A 157 -43.81 51.54 17.43
N GLY A 158 -42.87 52.37 17.87
CA GLY A 158 -41.45 52.11 17.67
C GLY A 158 -40.98 50.80 18.29
N ARG A 159 -41.40 50.50 19.52
CA ARG A 159 -41.12 49.22 20.20
C ARG A 159 -41.74 48.03 19.47
N THR A 160 -42.96 48.16 18.97
CA THR A 160 -43.65 47.11 18.20
C THR A 160 -42.87 46.79 16.92
N TYR A 161 -42.46 47.80 16.15
CA TYR A 161 -41.68 47.63 14.96
C TYR A 161 -40.29 47.06 15.25
N ALA A 162 -39.63 47.45 16.34
CA ALA A 162 -38.35 46.86 16.74
C ALA A 162 -38.47 45.36 17.07
N THR A 163 -39.55 44.97 17.74
CA THR A 163 -39.86 43.54 18.02
C THR A 163 -40.12 42.77 16.72
N ALA A 164 -40.85 43.33 15.78
CA ALA A 164 -41.11 42.74 14.47
C ALA A 164 -39.79 42.55 13.70
N SER A 165 -38.92 43.55 13.68
CA SER A 165 -37.59 43.45 13.04
C SER A 165 -36.75 42.32 13.65
N ALA A 166 -36.70 42.20 14.99
CA ALA A 166 -35.99 41.12 15.66
C ALA A 166 -36.59 39.75 15.32
N THR A 167 -37.89 39.63 15.20
CA THR A 167 -38.59 38.39 14.83
C THR A 167 -38.23 37.96 13.41
N TRP A 168 -38.28 38.89 12.46
CA TRP A 168 -37.88 38.63 11.08
C TRP A 168 -36.39 38.28 10.93
N THR A 169 -35.54 38.93 11.72
CA THR A 169 -34.10 38.58 11.76
C THR A 169 -33.89 37.15 12.26
N LYS A 170 -34.63 36.69 13.28
CA LYS A 170 -34.58 35.29 13.75
C LYS A 170 -35.08 34.34 12.67
N ALA A 171 -36.17 34.67 11.99
CA ALA A 171 -36.69 33.85 10.87
C ALA A 171 -35.66 33.72 9.74
N ALA A 172 -35.00 34.81 9.36
CA ALA A 172 -33.96 34.81 8.36
C ALA A 172 -32.78 33.86 8.70
N ARG A 173 -32.33 33.88 9.96
CA ARG A 173 -31.28 32.96 10.46
C ARG A 173 -31.73 31.49 10.41
N SER A 174 -32.99 31.22 10.75
CA SER A 174 -33.58 29.88 10.69
C SER A 174 -33.59 29.35 9.24
N TYR A 175 -33.99 30.19 8.30
CA TYR A 175 -33.96 29.84 6.85
C TYR A 175 -32.54 29.65 6.32
N GLU A 176 -31.58 30.45 6.75
CA GLU A 176 -30.17 30.27 6.41
C GLU A 176 -29.65 28.89 6.88
N LEU A 177 -29.95 28.50 8.13
CA LEU A 177 -29.56 27.21 8.66
C LEU A 177 -30.22 26.06 7.90
N ALA A 178 -31.53 26.22 7.58
CA ALA A 178 -32.25 25.22 6.78
C ALA A 178 -31.64 25.05 5.39
N ALA A 179 -31.31 26.15 4.70
CA ALA A 179 -30.66 26.12 3.40
C ALA A 179 -29.31 25.38 3.46
N LYS A 180 -28.44 25.72 4.41
CA LYS A 180 -27.16 25.05 4.62
C LYS A 180 -27.30 23.55 4.90
N ASN A 181 -28.33 23.15 5.67
CA ASN A 181 -28.58 21.75 5.95
C ASN A 181 -29.02 20.98 4.69
N PHE A 182 -29.90 21.58 3.88
CA PHE A 182 -30.32 20.99 2.62
C PHE A 182 -29.14 20.86 1.63
N GLU A 183 -28.30 21.87 1.49
CA GLU A 183 -27.10 21.83 0.67
C GLU A 183 -26.15 20.71 1.10
N ARG A 184 -25.92 20.56 2.43
CA ARG A 184 -25.08 19.47 2.95
C ARG A 184 -25.66 18.10 2.64
N THR A 185 -26.99 17.96 2.74
CA THR A 185 -27.66 16.69 2.44
C THR A 185 -27.54 16.36 0.94
N ALA A 186 -27.75 17.34 0.04
CA ALA A 186 -27.56 17.16 -1.39
C ALA A 186 -26.11 16.79 -1.74
N ALA A 187 -25.13 17.46 -1.13
CA ALA A 187 -23.72 17.15 -1.30
C ALA A 187 -23.39 15.72 -0.85
N SER A 188 -23.88 15.30 0.32
CA SER A 188 -23.67 13.94 0.84
C SER A 188 -24.23 12.85 -0.08
N LEU A 189 -25.38 13.08 -0.72
CA LEU A 189 -25.94 12.15 -1.70
C LEU A 189 -25.05 12.05 -2.95
N ARG A 190 -24.53 13.19 -3.45
CA ARG A 190 -23.59 13.20 -4.57
C ARG A 190 -22.27 12.55 -4.23
N ASP A 191 -21.79 12.68 -3.00
CA ASP A 191 -20.56 12.00 -2.57
C ASP A 191 -20.69 10.49 -2.61
N LYS A 192 -21.89 9.93 -2.29
CA LYS A 192 -22.15 8.50 -2.49
C LYS A 192 -22.06 8.10 -3.97
N ILE A 193 -22.60 8.91 -4.89
CA ILE A 193 -22.48 8.67 -6.33
C ILE A 193 -21.03 8.66 -6.76
N ASN A 194 -20.21 9.57 -6.23
CA ASN A 194 -18.77 9.66 -6.50
C ASN A 194 -17.98 8.45 -5.94
N GLU A 195 -18.51 7.71 -4.95
CA GLU A 195 -17.89 6.48 -4.46
C GLU A 195 -17.77 5.42 -5.54
N VAL A 196 -18.65 5.38 -6.55
CA VAL A 196 -18.54 4.48 -7.70
C VAL A 196 -17.18 4.65 -8.39
N ALA A 197 -16.82 5.89 -8.73
CA ALA A 197 -15.56 6.17 -9.40
C ALA A 197 -14.34 5.81 -8.53
N LYS A 198 -14.44 6.01 -7.21
CA LYS A 198 -13.38 5.62 -6.27
C LYS A 198 -13.22 4.10 -6.22
N LYS A 199 -14.31 3.35 -6.17
CA LYS A 199 -14.30 1.88 -6.19
C LYS A 199 -13.77 1.31 -7.51
N GLU A 200 -14.16 1.90 -8.64
CA GLU A 200 -13.60 1.53 -9.96
C GLU A 200 -12.10 1.76 -10.01
N LYS A 201 -11.60 2.87 -9.48
CA LYS A 201 -10.17 3.13 -9.36
C LYS A 201 -9.46 2.12 -8.45
N GLN A 202 -10.07 1.72 -7.34
CA GLN A 202 -9.53 0.66 -6.48
C GLN A 202 -9.42 -0.67 -7.24
N LYS A 203 -10.42 -1.03 -8.04
CA LYS A 203 -10.39 -2.23 -8.89
C LYS A 203 -9.24 -2.19 -9.89
N LEU A 204 -9.00 -1.05 -10.54
CA LEU A 204 -7.85 -0.87 -11.43
C LEU A 204 -6.51 -1.04 -10.69
N ASN A 205 -6.39 -0.52 -9.47
CA ASN A 205 -5.19 -0.68 -8.66
C ASN A 205 -4.94 -2.16 -8.27
N VAL A 206 -5.99 -2.91 -7.97
CA VAL A 206 -5.90 -4.36 -7.72
C VAL A 206 -5.37 -5.08 -8.96
N ALA A 207 -5.91 -4.80 -10.13
CA ALA A 207 -5.43 -5.38 -11.40
C ALA A 207 -3.96 -5.01 -11.67
N GLN A 208 -3.56 -3.76 -11.44
CA GLN A 208 -2.17 -3.31 -11.61
C GLN A 208 -1.21 -4.04 -10.67
N THR A 209 -1.63 -4.34 -9.44
CA THR A 209 -0.82 -5.11 -8.48
C THR A 209 -0.52 -6.51 -8.99
N VAL A 210 -1.49 -7.18 -9.61
CA VAL A 210 -1.31 -8.49 -10.24
C VAL A 210 -0.31 -8.39 -11.40
N GLU A 211 -0.45 -7.40 -12.28
CA GLU A 211 0.46 -7.22 -13.42
C GLU A 211 1.90 -6.93 -12.98
N ASN A 212 2.09 -6.10 -11.94
CA ASN A 212 3.40 -5.84 -11.36
C ASN A 212 4.03 -7.14 -10.82
N SER A 213 3.25 -7.98 -10.15
CA SER A 213 3.72 -9.26 -9.62
C SER A 213 4.06 -10.27 -10.74
N LYS A 214 3.32 -10.28 -11.85
CA LYS A 214 3.68 -11.07 -13.05
C LYS A 214 5.01 -10.61 -13.64
N THR A 215 5.23 -9.31 -13.69
CA THR A 215 6.49 -8.72 -14.18
C THR A 215 7.66 -9.10 -13.27
N GLU A 216 7.48 -9.10 -11.94
CA GLU A 216 8.48 -9.56 -10.98
C GLU A 216 8.83 -11.04 -11.21
N VAL A 217 7.83 -11.91 -11.37
CA VAL A 217 8.06 -13.34 -11.65
C VAL A 217 8.83 -13.53 -12.96
N LYS A 218 8.47 -12.78 -14.01
CA LYS A 218 9.19 -12.82 -15.28
C LYS A 218 10.66 -12.42 -15.12
N SER A 219 10.93 -11.32 -14.44
CA SER A 219 12.28 -10.83 -14.17
C SER A 219 13.10 -11.83 -13.34
N THR A 220 12.53 -12.39 -12.27
CA THR A 220 13.22 -13.38 -11.44
C THR A 220 13.46 -14.69 -12.19
N LEU A 221 12.57 -15.08 -13.11
CA LEU A 221 12.77 -16.23 -13.98
C LEU A 221 13.97 -16.03 -14.94
N GLU A 222 14.09 -14.85 -15.55
CA GLU A 222 15.23 -14.52 -16.41
C GLU A 222 16.54 -14.49 -15.60
N ASN A 223 16.54 -13.87 -14.44
CA ASN A 223 17.71 -13.89 -13.54
C ASN A 223 18.10 -15.31 -13.15
N ARG A 224 17.12 -16.18 -12.85
CA ARG A 224 17.37 -17.60 -12.59
C ARG A 224 17.99 -18.32 -13.78
N LYS A 225 17.45 -18.10 -14.99
CA LYS A 225 18.00 -18.71 -16.21
C LYS A 225 19.46 -18.31 -16.40
N ASN A 226 19.76 -17.02 -16.26
CA ASN A 226 21.12 -16.49 -16.43
C ASN A 226 22.07 -17.02 -15.35
N ALA A 227 21.66 -17.05 -14.09
CA ALA A 227 22.50 -17.50 -12.98
C ALA A 227 22.71 -19.03 -12.95
N CYS A 228 21.84 -19.80 -13.57
CA CYS A 228 21.88 -21.26 -13.52
C CYS A 228 22.35 -21.92 -14.83
N GLN A 229 22.93 -21.16 -15.76
CA GLN A 229 23.50 -21.74 -16.98
C GLN A 229 24.64 -22.73 -16.64
N PRO A 230 24.67 -23.92 -17.28
CA PRO A 230 25.77 -24.87 -17.08
C PRO A 230 27.07 -24.26 -17.58
N GLY A 231 28.04 -24.11 -16.69
CA GLY A 231 29.38 -23.63 -17.06
C GLY A 231 29.77 -22.25 -16.56
N LEU A 232 28.89 -21.55 -15.85
CA LEU A 232 29.23 -20.39 -15.04
C LEU A 232 29.54 -20.79 -13.62
#